data_a93c526af9b4e2f431e5e6aa17d5c75e
#
_entry.id   a93c526af9b4e2f431e5e6aa17d5c75e
#
_cell.length_a   1.000
_cell.length_b   1.000
_cell.length_c   1.000
_cell.angle_alpha   90.00
_cell.angle_beta   90.00
_cell.angle_gamma   90.00
#
_symmetry.space_group_name_H-M   'P 1'
#
loop_
_entity.id
_entity.type
_entity.pdbx_description
1 polymer ?
#
loop_
_entity_poly.entity_id
_entity_poly.type
_entity_poly.pdbx_seq_one_letter_code
_entity_poly.pdbx_strand_id
1 'polypeptide(L)' 'MNKIFMNAKEVQDFLEVSRTTAYQIINEMNQELVELGYRVQRGKINRQYFLDKYCYQVRKEAQ' A
#
# COMPACT_ATOMS: atom_id res chain seq x y z
N MET A 1 -10.86 -11.99 -10.23
CA MET A 1 -11.47 -11.58 -8.96
C MET A 1 -10.64 -10.51 -8.28
N ASN A 2 -11.27 -9.47 -7.82
CA ASN A 2 -10.58 -8.34 -7.23
C ASN A 2 -10.18 -8.64 -5.80
N LYS A 3 -8.95 -8.34 -5.50
CA LYS A 3 -8.46 -8.41 -4.14
C LYS A 3 -8.59 -7.04 -3.51
N ILE A 4 -9.24 -7.01 -2.37
CA ILE A 4 -9.39 -5.75 -1.64
C ILE A 4 -8.07 -5.35 -1.00
N PHE A 5 -7.29 -6.35 -0.58
CA PHE A 5 -6.03 -6.10 0.11
C PHE A 5 -4.86 -6.65 -0.68
N MET A 6 -3.71 -5.99 -0.54
CA MET A 6 -2.44 -6.47 -1.05
C MET A 6 -1.60 -6.94 0.12
N ASN A 7 -0.90 -8.06 -0.05
CA ASN A 7 0.02 -8.52 0.97
C ASN A 7 1.42 -7.97 0.72
N ALA A 8 2.33 -8.28 1.65
CA ALA A 8 3.69 -7.73 1.56
C ALA A 8 4.40 -8.16 0.29
N LYS A 9 4.16 -9.40 -0.14
CA LYS A 9 4.83 -9.87 -1.35
C LYS A 9 4.37 -9.10 -2.57
N GLU A 10 3.09 -8.79 -2.65
CA GLU A 10 2.57 -8.01 -3.77
C GLU A 10 3.13 -6.60 -3.77
N VAL A 11 3.24 -5.99 -2.60
CA VAL A 11 3.84 -4.65 -2.49
C VAL A 11 5.31 -4.71 -2.89
N GLN A 12 6.00 -5.75 -2.43
CA GLN A 12 7.39 -5.95 -2.75
C GLN A 12 7.61 -6.04 -4.27
N ASP A 13 6.78 -6.81 -4.92
CA ASP A 13 6.88 -6.99 -6.37
C ASP A 13 6.50 -5.70 -7.10
N PHE A 14 5.48 -5.04 -6.64
CA PHE A 14 4.98 -3.84 -7.31
C PHE A 14 6.01 -2.71 -7.27
N LEU A 15 6.63 -2.50 -6.12
CA LEU A 15 7.59 -1.42 -5.93
C LEU A 15 9.04 -1.86 -6.14
N GLU A 16 9.29 -3.17 -6.26
CA GLU A 16 10.62 -3.72 -6.43
C GLU A 16 11.51 -3.33 -5.25
N VAL A 17 10.99 -3.52 -4.05
CA VAL A 17 11.71 -3.21 -2.82
C VAL A 17 11.91 -4.47 -2.01
N SER A 18 12.72 -4.37 -0.95
CA SER A 18 12.96 -5.49 -0.07
C SER A 18 11.70 -5.80 0.75
N ARG A 19 11.70 -6.99 1.34
CA ARG A 19 10.58 -7.43 2.16
C ARG A 19 10.39 -6.51 3.36
N THR A 20 11.50 -6.15 4.00
CA THR A 20 11.44 -5.26 5.15
C THR A 20 10.83 -3.91 4.78
N THR A 21 11.25 -3.37 3.65
CA THR A 21 10.71 -2.10 3.17
C THR A 21 9.23 -2.22 2.87
N ALA A 22 8.81 -3.34 2.26
CA ALA A 22 7.39 -3.54 1.96
C ALA A 22 6.56 -3.52 3.24
N TYR A 23 7.02 -4.20 4.28
CA TYR A 23 6.31 -4.21 5.55
C TYR A 23 6.26 -2.82 6.18
N GLN A 24 7.34 -2.06 6.07
CA GLN A 24 7.35 -0.70 6.60
C GLN A 24 6.31 0.17 5.90
N ILE A 25 6.24 0.05 4.59
CA ILE A 25 5.28 0.81 3.80
C ILE A 25 3.85 0.46 4.21
N ILE A 26 3.59 -0.84 4.33
CA ILE A 26 2.26 -1.30 4.72
C ILE A 26 1.90 -0.76 6.10
N ASN A 27 2.83 -0.84 7.05
CA ASN A 27 2.56 -0.37 8.40
C ASN A 27 2.27 1.13 8.43
N GLU A 28 3.02 1.90 7.68
CA GLU A 28 2.82 3.35 7.64
C GLU A 28 1.47 3.70 7.04
N MET A 29 1.11 3.03 5.95
CA MET A 29 -0.18 3.29 5.32
C MET A 29 -1.34 2.85 6.20
N ASN A 30 -1.18 1.71 6.87
CA ASN A 30 -2.21 1.25 7.77
C ASN A 30 -2.40 2.21 8.94
N GLN A 31 -1.31 2.77 9.42
CA GLN A 31 -1.41 3.77 10.49
C GLN A 31 -2.23 4.96 10.02
N GLU A 32 -2.00 5.42 8.80
CA GLU A 32 -2.76 6.51 8.24
C GLU A 32 -4.25 6.16 8.15
N LEU A 33 -4.54 4.94 7.70
CA LEU A 33 -5.92 4.52 7.57
C LEU A 33 -6.62 4.44 8.91
N VAL A 34 -5.93 3.96 9.94
CA VAL A 34 -6.48 3.90 11.28
C VAL A 34 -6.83 5.30 11.78
N GLU A 35 -5.96 6.25 11.51
CA GLU A 35 -6.19 7.63 11.92
C GLU A 35 -7.39 8.24 11.20
N LEU A 36 -7.68 7.75 10.01
CA LEU A 36 -8.84 8.19 9.25
C LEU A 36 -10.12 7.46 9.65
N GLY A 37 -10.00 6.48 10.54
CA GLY A 37 -11.18 5.76 11.03
C GLY A 37 -11.46 4.46 10.31
N TYR A 38 -10.54 3.99 9.49
CA TYR A 38 -10.74 2.74 8.76
C TYR A 38 -10.15 1.57 9.51
N ARG A 39 -10.67 0.39 9.21
CA ARG A 39 -10.12 -0.85 9.76
C ARG A 39 -9.05 -1.36 8.84
N VAL A 40 -8.02 -1.94 9.44
CA VAL A 40 -6.89 -2.47 8.69
C VAL A 40 -6.59 -3.89 9.14
N GLN A 41 -5.79 -4.60 8.33
CA GLN A 41 -5.34 -5.94 8.66
C GLN A 41 -3.83 -5.95 8.71
N ARG A 42 -3.29 -6.66 9.69
CA ARG A 42 -1.86 -6.74 9.85
C ARG A 42 -1.22 -7.36 8.61
N GLY A 43 -0.17 -6.74 8.13
CA GLY A 43 0.58 -7.27 6.99
C GLY A 43 -0.11 -7.13 5.66
N LYS A 44 -1.21 -6.40 5.61
CA LYS A 44 -1.94 -6.17 4.38
C LYS A 44 -2.34 -4.71 4.28
N ILE A 45 -2.47 -4.24 3.06
CA ILE A 45 -2.83 -2.84 2.81
C ILE A 45 -4.00 -2.81 1.84
N ASN A 46 -4.90 -1.87 2.05
CA ASN A 46 -6.02 -1.68 1.12
C ASN A 46 -5.46 -1.38 -0.25
N ARG A 47 -5.87 -2.18 -1.24
CA ARG A 47 -5.31 -2.09 -2.58
C ARG A 47 -5.59 -0.74 -3.22
N GLN A 48 -6.81 -0.25 -3.08
CA GLN A 48 -7.17 1.02 -3.67
C GLN A 48 -6.37 2.17 -3.08
N TYR A 49 -6.23 2.16 -1.77
CA TYR A 49 -5.47 3.20 -1.08
C TYR A 49 -4.01 3.20 -1.53
N PHE A 50 -3.43 2.00 -1.61
CA PHE A 50 -2.05 1.86 -2.04
C PHE A 50 -1.86 2.39 -3.45
N LEU A 51 -2.74 1.99 -4.36
CA LEU A 51 -2.63 2.40 -5.74
C LEU A 51 -2.85 3.91 -5.89
N ASP A 52 -3.77 4.45 -5.14
CA ASP A 52 -4.01 5.89 -5.18
C ASP A 52 -2.77 6.66 -4.77
N LYS A 53 -2.09 6.19 -3.73
CA LYS A 53 -0.91 6.88 -3.24
C LYS A 53 0.23 6.84 -4.24
N TYR A 54 0.49 5.66 -4.78
CA TYR A 54 1.67 5.49 -5.63
C TYR A 54 1.40 5.82 -7.09
N CYS A 55 0.29 5.35 -7.60
CA CYS A 55 0.01 5.58 -9.01
C CYS A 55 -0.31 7.04 -9.29
N TYR A 56 -1.00 7.67 -8.37
CA TYR A 56 -1.33 9.07 -8.54
C TYR A 56 -0.06 9.93 -8.55
N GLN A 57 0.88 9.63 -7.68
CA GLN A 57 2.12 10.37 -7.62
C GLN A 57 2.95 10.17 -8.87
N VAL A 58 3.00 8.95 -9.38
CA VAL A 58 3.72 8.66 -10.60
C VAL A 58 3.13 9.43 -11.76
N ARG A 59 1.79 9.41 -11.86
CA ARG A 59 1.12 10.13 -12.93
C ARG A 59 1.39 11.61 -12.85
N LYS A 60 1.40 12.15 -11.64
CA LYS A 60 1.63 13.57 -11.44
C LYS A 60 3.02 13.97 -11.89
N GLU A 61 3.99 13.12 -11.65
CA GLU A 61 5.35 13.39 -12.05
C GLU A 61 5.53 13.27 -13.55
N ALA A 62 4.75 12.44 -14.19
CA ALA A 62 4.85 12.23 -15.63
C ALA A 62 4.42 13.45 -16.42
N GLN A 63 3.69 14.31 -15.80
CA GLN A 63 3.29 15.55 -16.44
C GLN A 63 4.37 16.59 -16.28
#